data_ee732fc76ae42d253861ce3e94171eb8
#
_entry.id   ee732fc76ae42d253861ce3e94171eb8
#
_cell.length_a   1.000
_cell.length_b   1.000
_cell.length_c   1.000
_cell.angle_alpha   90.00
_cell.angle_beta   90.00
_cell.angle_gamma   90.00
#
_symmetry.space_group_name_H-M   'P 1'
#
loop_
_entity.id
_entity.type
_entity.pdbx_description
1 polymer ?
#
loop_
_entity_poly.entity_id
_entity_poly.type
_entity_poly.pdbx_seq_one_letter_code
_entity_poly.pdbx_strand_id
1 'polypeptide(L)'
;MIKKFLVIGNPIQHSLSPDLHNYWIKKNKIRASYEKKLIEEDGLKKLISDIMEENIHGANITVPFKKKIIPLLDSLTSEADISQSVNTIYKMKNKIIGDNTDIEGFKIALEKTKQTIENKTALILGAGGVVPSIIIALKKLKIDKIFI
;
A
#
# COMPACT_ATOMS: atom_id res chain seq x y z
N MET A 1 12.85 -16.37 15.43
CA MET A 1 12.11 -15.13 15.75
C MET A 1 10.85 -15.08 14.90
N ILE A 2 9.72 -14.58 15.40
CA ILE A 2 8.48 -14.38 14.64
C ILE A 2 8.53 -13.00 14.00
N LYS A 3 8.36 -12.92 12.69
CA LYS A 3 8.31 -11.63 11.99
C LYS A 3 7.01 -10.91 12.28
N LYS A 4 7.09 -9.58 12.52
CA LYS A 4 5.92 -8.74 12.81
C LYS A 4 5.67 -7.78 11.67
N PHE A 5 4.43 -7.75 11.20
CA PHE A 5 3.95 -6.82 10.18
C PHE A 5 2.75 -6.04 10.68
N LEU A 6 2.55 -4.84 10.17
CA LEU A 6 1.45 -3.98 10.57
C LEU A 6 0.67 -3.43 9.38
N VAL A 7 -0.59 -3.06 9.62
CA VAL A 7 -1.24 -2.00 8.86
C VAL A 7 -1.46 -0.80 9.78
N ILE A 8 -1.10 0.38 9.31
CA ILE A 8 -1.26 1.62 10.07
C ILE A 8 -2.15 2.61 9.34
N GLY A 9 -2.94 3.34 10.09
CA GLY A 9 -3.84 4.38 9.60
C GLY A 9 -4.57 5.07 10.76
N ASN A 10 -5.39 6.06 10.43
CA ASN A 10 -6.26 6.74 11.38
C ASN A 10 -7.52 7.26 10.65
N PRO A 11 -8.72 6.66 10.84
CA PRO A 11 -8.99 5.47 11.67
C PRO A 11 -8.50 4.16 11.02
N ILE A 12 -8.33 3.09 11.82
CA ILE A 12 -7.85 1.78 11.36
C ILE A 12 -8.70 0.60 11.86
N GLN A 13 -9.66 0.85 12.74
CA GLN A 13 -10.43 -0.19 13.44
C GLN A 13 -11.16 -1.14 12.48
N HIS A 14 -11.64 -0.61 11.35
CA HIS A 14 -12.43 -1.37 10.36
C HIS A 14 -11.56 -2.12 9.33
N SER A 15 -10.23 -2.06 9.46
CA SER A 15 -9.35 -2.76 8.52
C SER A 15 -9.49 -4.28 8.63
N LEU A 16 -9.76 -4.94 7.51
CA LEU A 16 -9.79 -6.40 7.35
C LEU A 16 -8.42 -6.97 6.95
N SER A 17 -7.42 -6.13 6.78
CA SER A 17 -6.08 -6.57 6.39
C SER A 17 -5.48 -7.62 7.35
N PRO A 18 -5.63 -7.51 8.69
CA PRO A 18 -5.13 -8.55 9.58
C PRO A 18 -5.73 -9.94 9.33
N ASP A 19 -7.04 -10.02 9.07
CA ASP A 19 -7.72 -11.30 8.82
C ASP A 19 -7.18 -11.95 7.54
N LEU A 20 -7.04 -11.16 6.48
CA LEU A 20 -6.55 -11.60 5.18
C LEU A 20 -5.07 -12.04 5.25
N HIS A 21 -4.21 -11.21 5.81
CA HIS A 21 -2.77 -11.51 5.88
C HIS A 21 -2.48 -12.67 6.83
N ASN A 22 -3.12 -12.75 7.99
CA ASN A 22 -2.93 -13.86 8.91
C ASN A 22 -3.46 -15.18 8.34
N TYR A 23 -4.54 -15.15 7.53
CA TYR A 23 -4.97 -16.32 6.78
C TYR A 23 -3.86 -16.83 5.84
N TRP A 24 -3.23 -15.94 5.05
CA TRP A 24 -2.14 -16.32 4.15
C TRP A 24 -0.89 -16.75 4.90
N ILE A 25 -0.53 -16.09 5.99
CA ILE A 25 0.58 -16.45 6.88
C ILE A 25 0.39 -17.89 7.37
N LYS A 26 -0.79 -18.20 7.90
CA LYS A 26 -1.13 -19.54 8.37
C LYS A 26 -1.12 -20.59 7.25
N LYS A 27 -1.79 -20.27 6.13
CA LYS A 27 -1.89 -21.16 4.96
C LYS A 27 -0.51 -21.54 4.41
N ASN A 28 0.42 -20.61 4.38
CA ASN A 28 1.77 -20.81 3.86
C ASN A 28 2.79 -21.18 4.95
N LYS A 29 2.35 -21.43 6.18
CA LYS A 29 3.20 -21.82 7.33
C LYS A 29 4.34 -20.83 7.59
N ILE A 30 4.11 -19.53 7.36
CA ILE A 30 5.09 -18.46 7.58
C ILE A 30 5.12 -18.14 9.08
N ARG A 31 6.30 -18.02 9.67
CA ARG A 31 6.47 -17.61 11.08
C ARG A 31 6.38 -16.10 11.22
N ALA A 32 5.17 -15.57 11.13
CA ALA A 32 4.89 -14.14 11.21
C ALA A 32 3.55 -13.85 11.88
N SER A 33 3.34 -12.59 12.28
CA SER A 33 2.06 -12.02 12.68
C SER A 33 1.80 -10.72 11.90
N TYR A 34 0.53 -10.43 11.70
CA TYR A 34 0.10 -9.19 11.07
C TYR A 34 -0.99 -8.55 11.92
N GLU A 35 -0.79 -7.29 12.31
CA GLU A 35 -1.67 -6.58 13.23
C GLU A 35 -2.06 -5.20 12.67
N LYS A 36 -3.16 -4.64 13.14
CA LYS A 36 -3.53 -3.24 12.89
C LYS A 36 -3.09 -2.38 14.06
N LYS A 37 -2.57 -1.19 13.76
CA LYS A 37 -2.15 -0.22 14.76
C LYS A 37 -2.62 1.17 14.39
N LEU A 38 -3.41 1.77 15.25
CA LEU A 38 -3.72 3.19 15.15
C LEU A 38 -2.49 3.99 15.58
N ILE A 39 -2.11 4.95 14.77
CA ILE A 39 -1.04 5.91 15.10
C ILE A 39 -1.47 7.31 14.69
N GLU A 40 -0.90 8.31 15.34
CA GLU A 40 -0.97 9.70 14.90
C GLU A 40 0.22 10.02 13.96
N GLU A 41 0.22 11.19 13.38
CA GLU A 41 1.24 11.58 12.40
C GLU A 41 2.66 11.61 12.98
N ASP A 42 2.80 12.03 14.22
CA ASP A 42 4.07 12.03 14.96
C ASP A 42 4.63 10.62 15.20
N GLY A 43 3.75 9.61 15.26
CA GLY A 43 4.13 8.20 15.38
C GLY A 43 4.81 7.61 14.13
N LEU A 44 4.75 8.29 12.97
CA LEU A 44 5.37 7.80 11.74
C LEU A 44 6.90 7.67 11.86
N LYS A 45 7.57 8.64 12.50
CA LYS A 45 9.02 8.58 12.71
C LYS A 45 9.44 7.38 13.56
N LYS A 46 8.66 7.09 14.61
CA LYS A 46 8.90 5.90 15.43
C LYS A 46 8.69 4.61 14.65
N LEU A 47 7.67 4.53 13.79
CA LEU A 47 7.46 3.38 12.92
C LEU A 47 8.67 3.12 12.01
N ILE A 48 9.25 4.17 11.41
CA ILE A 48 10.46 4.05 10.57
C ILE A 48 11.64 3.52 11.40
N SER A 49 11.88 4.05 12.61
CA SER A 49 12.91 3.54 13.52
C SER A 49 12.69 2.07 13.87
N ASP A 50 11.45 1.70 14.24
CA ASP A 50 11.10 0.32 14.58
C ASP A 50 11.32 -0.65 13.39
N ILE A 51 11.13 -0.19 12.14
CA ILE A 51 11.43 -1.01 10.95
C ILE A 51 12.95 -1.06 10.69
N MET A 52 13.65 0.05 10.86
CA MET A 52 15.10 0.07 10.70
C MET A 52 15.80 -0.87 11.67
N GLU A 53 15.32 -0.92 12.91
CA GLU A 53 15.81 -1.79 14.00
C GLU A 53 15.28 -3.23 13.94
N GLU A 54 14.43 -3.56 12.94
CA GLU A 54 13.81 -4.88 12.76
C GLU A 54 12.89 -5.33 13.92
N ASN A 55 12.44 -4.39 14.76
CA ASN A 55 11.34 -4.61 15.72
C ASN A 55 10.02 -4.86 14.98
N ILE A 56 9.86 -4.23 13.81
CA ILE A 56 8.79 -4.42 12.81
C ILE A 56 9.46 -4.73 11.47
N HIS A 57 8.96 -5.71 10.73
CA HIS A 57 9.59 -6.19 9.49
C HIS A 57 9.01 -5.54 8.23
N GLY A 58 7.98 -4.74 8.38
CA GLY A 58 7.32 -3.98 7.33
C GLY A 58 5.92 -3.57 7.73
N ALA A 59 5.36 -2.60 7.00
CA ALA A 59 4.01 -2.12 7.28
C ALA A 59 3.27 -1.73 6.00
N ASN A 60 1.96 -1.97 5.98
CA ASN A 60 1.07 -1.31 5.05
C ASN A 60 0.62 0.04 5.61
N ILE A 61 0.53 1.01 4.74
CA ILE A 61 0.18 2.40 5.04
C ILE A 61 -1.16 2.70 4.38
N THR A 62 -2.14 3.17 5.18
CA THR A 62 -3.41 3.61 4.64
C THR A 62 -3.72 5.06 5.01
N VAL A 63 -4.96 5.48 4.83
CA VAL A 63 -5.42 6.84 5.12
C VAL A 63 -5.09 7.25 6.57
N PRO A 64 -4.58 8.47 6.80
CA PRO A 64 -4.27 9.54 5.83
C PRO A 64 -2.78 9.60 5.44
N PHE A 65 -2.00 8.54 5.67
CA PHE A 65 -0.54 8.60 5.73
C PHE A 65 0.19 8.25 4.42
N LYS A 66 -0.51 7.79 3.36
CA LYS A 66 0.12 7.34 2.11
C LYS A 66 1.05 8.37 1.45
N LYS A 67 0.74 9.67 1.56
CA LYS A 67 1.62 10.76 1.09
C LYS A 67 2.56 11.24 2.19
N LYS A 68 2.07 11.30 3.43
CA LYS A 68 2.80 11.86 4.56
C LYS A 68 4.03 11.06 4.95
N ILE A 69 4.04 9.75 4.66
CA ILE A 69 5.17 8.87 4.96
C ILE A 69 6.36 9.11 4.00
N ILE A 70 6.13 9.59 2.78
CA ILE A 70 7.14 9.71 1.72
C ILE A 70 8.41 10.46 2.18
N PRO A 71 8.31 11.63 2.84
CA PRO A 71 9.51 12.37 3.27
C PRO A 71 10.37 11.65 4.32
N LEU A 72 9.88 10.57 4.89
CA LEU A 72 10.58 9.77 5.92
C LEU A 72 11.27 8.54 5.34
N LEU A 73 11.16 8.29 4.04
CA LEU A 73 11.69 7.11 3.37
C LEU A 73 13.01 7.41 2.66
N ASP A 74 13.88 6.41 2.56
CA ASP A 74 15.18 6.54 1.88
C ASP A 74 15.04 6.47 0.35
N SER A 75 14.07 5.71 -0.15
CA SER A 75 13.79 5.62 -1.58
C SER A 75 12.38 5.09 -1.86
N LEU A 76 11.90 5.31 -3.07
CA LEU A 76 10.62 4.84 -3.57
C LEU A 76 10.83 3.87 -4.73
N THR A 77 9.90 2.92 -4.88
CA THR A 77 9.77 2.18 -6.15
C THR A 77 9.20 3.11 -7.23
N SER A 78 9.32 2.72 -8.50
CA SER A 78 8.77 3.47 -9.63
C SER A 78 7.27 3.73 -9.47
N GLU A 79 6.52 2.76 -8.98
CA GLU A 79 5.08 2.83 -8.75
C GLU A 79 4.73 3.84 -7.65
N ALA A 80 5.49 3.83 -6.55
CA ALA A 80 5.30 4.77 -5.45
C ALA A 80 5.69 6.20 -5.86
N ASP A 81 6.77 6.34 -6.63
CA ASP A 81 7.25 7.64 -7.10
C ASP A 81 6.26 8.27 -8.10
N ILE A 82 5.83 7.55 -9.11
CA ILE A 82 4.88 8.07 -10.12
C ILE A 82 3.52 8.41 -9.49
N SER A 83 3.05 7.60 -8.53
CA SER A 83 1.75 7.84 -7.89
C SER A 83 1.80 8.85 -6.76
N GLN A 84 3.00 9.18 -6.25
CA GLN A 84 3.19 9.97 -5.03
C GLN A 84 2.31 9.43 -3.88
N SER A 85 2.24 8.11 -3.77
CA SER A 85 1.41 7.39 -2.81
C SER A 85 2.09 6.08 -2.41
N VAL A 86 2.38 5.91 -1.14
CA VAL A 86 3.00 4.71 -0.57
C VAL A 86 1.96 3.96 0.24
N ASN A 87 1.75 2.68 -0.06
CA ASN A 87 0.89 1.79 0.74
C ASN A 87 1.65 0.66 1.42
N THR A 88 2.94 0.51 1.13
CA THR A 88 3.79 -0.55 1.70
C THR A 88 5.17 -0.01 1.97
N ILE A 89 5.71 -0.27 3.16
CA ILE A 89 7.09 0.07 3.54
C ILE A 89 7.81 -1.14 4.12
N TYR A 90 9.08 -1.27 3.79
CA TYR A 90 9.92 -2.36 4.27
C TYR A 90 11.40 -1.96 4.25
N LYS A 91 12.21 -2.66 5.06
CA LYS A 91 13.66 -2.51 5.04
C LYS A 91 14.28 -3.39 3.95
N MET A 92 15.14 -2.80 3.15
CA MET A 92 16.00 -3.51 2.20
C MET A 92 17.44 -3.03 2.37
N LYS A 93 18.32 -3.94 2.82
CA LYS A 93 19.66 -3.59 3.30
C LYS A 93 19.53 -2.57 4.45
N ASN A 94 20.17 -1.41 4.35
CA ASN A 94 20.11 -0.34 5.36
C ASN A 94 19.24 0.84 4.91
N LYS A 95 18.19 0.58 4.10
CA LYS A 95 17.26 1.61 3.59
C LYS A 95 15.83 1.20 3.82
N ILE A 96 14.98 2.16 4.13
CA ILE A 96 13.53 1.98 4.16
C ILE A 96 12.96 2.35 2.79
N ILE A 97 12.34 1.37 2.16
CA ILE A 97 11.76 1.49 0.82
C ILE A 97 10.25 1.71 0.93
N GLY A 98 9.75 2.67 0.18
CA GLY A 98 8.31 2.86 -0.04
C GLY A 98 7.87 2.27 -1.36
N ASP A 99 6.75 1.55 -1.33
CA ASP A 99 6.18 0.89 -2.50
C ASP A 99 4.68 1.18 -2.63
N ASN A 100 4.17 1.03 -3.85
CA ASN A 100 2.75 1.14 -4.15
C ASN A 100 2.27 -0.13 -4.87
N THR A 101 1.63 -1.00 -4.12
CA THR A 101 1.04 -2.24 -4.62
C THR A 101 -0.41 -2.08 -5.09
N ASP A 102 -1.04 -0.91 -4.88
CA ASP A 102 -2.42 -0.66 -5.30
C ASP A 102 -2.55 -0.65 -6.83
N ILE A 103 -1.53 -0.12 -7.53
CA ILE A 103 -1.52 -0.01 -9.01
C ILE A 103 -1.65 -1.39 -9.64
N GLU A 104 -0.74 -2.28 -9.30
CA GLU A 104 -0.72 -3.62 -9.90
C GLU A 104 -1.89 -4.47 -9.38
N GLY A 105 -2.25 -4.33 -8.10
CA GLY A 105 -3.41 -5.01 -7.52
C GLY A 105 -4.71 -4.66 -8.25
N PHE A 106 -4.95 -3.37 -8.52
CA PHE A 106 -6.14 -2.92 -9.25
C PHE A 106 -6.13 -3.39 -10.71
N LYS A 107 -4.98 -3.30 -11.38
CA LYS A 107 -4.81 -3.79 -12.75
C LYS A 107 -5.14 -5.28 -12.86
N ILE A 108 -4.55 -6.12 -12.01
CA ILE A 108 -4.81 -7.57 -11.98
C ILE A 108 -6.30 -7.85 -11.70
N ALA A 109 -6.93 -7.09 -10.79
CA ALA A 109 -8.34 -7.26 -10.49
C ALA A 109 -9.22 -6.98 -11.71
N LEU A 110 -8.93 -5.91 -12.46
CA LEU A 110 -9.66 -5.60 -13.70
C LEU A 110 -9.44 -6.65 -14.80
N GLU A 111 -8.21 -7.08 -15.02
CA GLU A 111 -7.89 -8.12 -16.01
C GLU A 111 -8.65 -9.43 -15.72
N LYS A 112 -8.83 -9.78 -14.45
CA LYS A 112 -9.60 -10.96 -14.03
C LYS A 112 -11.10 -10.86 -14.35
N THR A 113 -11.64 -9.67 -14.55
CA THR A 113 -13.05 -9.52 -14.97
C THR A 113 -13.29 -9.96 -16.41
N LYS A 114 -12.22 -10.16 -17.20
CA LYS A 114 -12.24 -10.52 -18.63
C LYS A 114 -12.97 -9.47 -19.50
N GLN A 115 -13.17 -8.26 -19.01
CA GLN A 115 -13.76 -7.17 -19.78
C GLN A 115 -12.69 -6.45 -20.59
N THR A 116 -13.01 -6.09 -21.81
CA THR A 116 -12.16 -5.22 -22.63
C THR A 116 -12.31 -3.79 -22.14
N ILE A 117 -11.24 -3.22 -21.58
CA ILE A 117 -11.20 -1.85 -21.06
C ILE A 117 -10.36 -0.90 -21.93
N GLU A 118 -9.56 -1.44 -22.83
CA GLU A 118 -8.79 -0.66 -23.79
C GLU A 118 -9.72 0.23 -24.63
N ASN A 119 -9.36 1.49 -24.81
CA ASN A 119 -10.12 2.52 -25.54
C ASN A 119 -11.52 2.82 -24.94
N LYS A 120 -11.78 2.44 -23.68
CA LYS A 120 -13.01 2.80 -22.97
C LYS A 120 -12.84 4.09 -22.17
N THR A 121 -13.97 4.59 -21.69
CA THR A 121 -14.02 5.73 -20.77
C THR A 121 -14.26 5.22 -19.35
N ALA A 122 -13.50 5.76 -18.39
CA ALA A 122 -13.69 5.50 -16.96
C ALA A 122 -14.24 6.73 -16.25
N LEU A 123 -15.13 6.51 -15.28
CA LEU A 123 -15.56 7.51 -14.31
C LEU A 123 -15.12 7.06 -12.91
N ILE A 124 -14.38 7.91 -12.24
CA ILE A 124 -13.93 7.68 -10.85
C ILE A 124 -14.79 8.56 -9.94
N LEU A 125 -15.51 7.96 -9.00
CA LEU A 125 -16.31 8.68 -8.02
C LEU A 125 -15.50 8.89 -6.74
N GLY A 126 -14.99 10.11 -6.55
CA GLY A 126 -14.19 10.52 -5.41
C GLY A 126 -12.73 10.81 -5.75
N ALA A 127 -12.04 11.52 -4.84
CA ALA A 127 -10.64 11.99 -5.00
C ALA A 127 -9.74 11.55 -3.81
N GLY A 128 -9.97 10.36 -3.27
CA GLY A 128 -9.22 9.82 -2.13
C GLY A 128 -7.78 9.41 -2.48
N GLY A 129 -7.01 9.01 -1.45
CA GLY A 129 -5.58 8.70 -1.57
C GLY A 129 -5.21 7.52 -2.48
N VAL A 130 -6.18 6.71 -2.93
CA VAL A 130 -5.97 5.63 -3.89
C VAL A 130 -6.12 6.06 -5.34
N VAL A 131 -6.79 7.20 -5.60
CA VAL A 131 -7.13 7.66 -6.96
C VAL A 131 -5.91 7.79 -7.87
N PRO A 132 -4.76 8.35 -7.45
CA PRO A 132 -3.56 8.38 -8.28
C PRO A 132 -3.14 6.99 -8.77
N SER A 133 -3.18 5.98 -7.90
CA SER A 133 -2.84 4.60 -8.26
C SER A 133 -3.81 4.01 -9.27
N ILE A 134 -5.12 4.28 -9.11
CA ILE A 134 -6.16 3.82 -10.05
C ILE A 134 -5.96 4.46 -11.43
N ILE A 135 -5.69 5.78 -11.49
CA ILE A 135 -5.43 6.49 -12.75
C ILE A 135 -4.25 5.86 -13.49
N ILE A 136 -3.15 5.58 -12.77
CA ILE A 136 -1.96 4.98 -13.37
C ILE A 136 -2.27 3.57 -13.88
N ALA A 137 -2.98 2.76 -13.10
CA ALA A 137 -3.39 1.42 -13.53
C ALA A 137 -4.27 1.46 -14.79
N LEU A 138 -5.26 2.36 -14.84
CA LEU A 138 -6.12 2.54 -16.00
C LEU A 138 -5.33 2.98 -17.23
N LYS A 139 -4.36 3.90 -17.08
CA LYS A 139 -3.46 4.30 -18.18
C LYS A 139 -2.61 3.14 -18.67
N LYS A 140 -2.07 2.31 -17.78
CA LYS A 140 -1.33 1.08 -18.14
C LYS A 140 -2.22 0.11 -18.94
N LEU A 141 -3.53 0.12 -18.71
CA LEU A 141 -4.53 -0.68 -19.42
C LEU A 141 -5.11 0.02 -20.67
N LYS A 142 -4.50 1.14 -21.07
CA LYS A 142 -4.85 1.90 -22.28
C LYS A 142 -6.29 2.40 -22.32
N ILE A 143 -6.81 2.86 -21.17
CA ILE A 143 -8.10 3.58 -21.12
C ILE A 143 -7.98 4.88 -21.93
N ASP A 144 -9.03 5.25 -22.68
CA ASP A 144 -9.00 6.47 -23.52
C ASP A 144 -9.22 7.73 -22.67
N LYS A 145 -10.29 7.76 -21.86
CA LYS A 145 -10.67 8.92 -21.05
C LYS A 145 -10.93 8.55 -19.60
N ILE A 146 -10.55 9.45 -18.72
CA ILE A 146 -10.83 9.33 -17.27
C ILE A 146 -11.49 10.63 -16.82
N PHE A 147 -12.66 10.52 -16.21
CA PHE A 147 -13.35 11.59 -15.48
C PHE A 147 -13.27 11.31 -13.97
N ILE A 148 -13.18 12.38 -13.17
CA ILE A 148 -13.10 12.30 -11.69
C ILE A 148 -14.15 13.24 -11.11
#